data_10cfd62c94c2ed05bcc7f1b60eddb1c5
#
_entry.id   10cfd62c94c2ed05bcc7f1b60eddb1c5
#
_cell.length_a   1.000
_cell.length_b   1.000
_cell.length_c   1.000
_cell.angle_alpha   90.00
_cell.angle_beta   90.00
_cell.angle_gamma   90.00
#
_symmetry.space_group_name_H-M   'P 1'
#
loop_
_entity.id
_entity.type
_entity.pdbx_description
1 polymer ?
#
loop_
_entity_poly.entity_id
_entity_poly.type
_entity_poly.pdbx_seq_one_letter_code
_entity_poly.pdbx_strand_id
1 'polypeptide(L)'
;MKRKDDINLHALFIGDKSENGELYKDMLINLVDEHLGWRQNYMPQDKPVISSHEKNSDSYLNTIEHMKEVMNEVSSRMRTHSVPWHSAGRYWGHMNSETLLPSILAYNFAMLWNGNNVAYESSPATSQMEEEVGYDLAKLMSYNNGWGHIVADGSLANLEGLWYARNIKSLPLAMKECTPSLVETKTDWELLNMSTQEIINLMEKAEDKIDDLKQYSARSGKNLQ
;
A
#
# COMPACT_ATOMS: atom_id res chain seq x y z
N MET A 1 20.64 -12.97 10.67
CA MET A 1 20.12 -12.74 9.31
C MET A 1 20.91 -13.60 8.34
N LYS A 2 20.27 -14.59 7.69
CA LYS A 2 20.92 -15.44 6.67
C LYS A 2 21.29 -14.56 5.47
N ARG A 3 22.42 -14.86 4.83
CA ARG A 3 22.95 -14.08 3.70
C ARG A 3 21.93 -13.97 2.57
N LYS A 4 21.82 -12.79 1.95
CA LYS A 4 20.96 -12.51 0.78
C LYS A 4 21.26 -13.38 -0.45
N ASP A 5 22.36 -14.11 -0.42
CA ASP A 5 22.90 -14.83 -1.57
C ASP A 5 22.35 -16.27 -1.75
N ASP A 6 21.48 -16.73 -0.82
CA ASP A 6 20.95 -18.11 -0.83
C ASP A 6 19.41 -18.17 -1.08
N ILE A 7 18.82 -17.16 -1.76
CA ILE A 7 17.39 -17.20 -2.08
C ILE A 7 17.19 -18.11 -3.32
N ASN A 8 16.47 -19.22 -3.11
CA ASN A 8 16.01 -20.05 -4.23
C ASN A 8 14.72 -19.46 -4.80
N LEU A 9 14.80 -18.91 -6.00
CA LEU A 9 13.64 -18.25 -6.64
C LEU A 9 12.47 -19.21 -6.89
N HIS A 10 12.72 -20.51 -7.13
CA HIS A 10 11.64 -21.49 -7.32
C HIS A 10 10.77 -21.68 -6.06
N ALA A 11 11.29 -21.41 -4.87
CA ALA A 11 10.51 -21.46 -3.64
C ALA A 11 9.53 -20.28 -3.50
N LEU A 12 9.61 -19.27 -4.36
CA LEU A 12 8.76 -18.07 -4.32
C LEU A 12 7.51 -18.20 -5.21
N PHE A 13 7.27 -19.33 -5.85
CA PHE A 13 6.14 -19.54 -6.74
C PHE A 13 5.39 -20.82 -6.37
N ILE A 14 4.10 -20.90 -6.71
CA ILE A 14 3.33 -22.15 -6.58
C ILE A 14 3.82 -23.17 -7.58
N GLY A 15 4.17 -22.70 -8.77
CA GLY A 15 4.68 -23.52 -9.89
C GLY A 15 3.58 -24.00 -10.84
N ASP A 16 3.96 -24.23 -12.11
CA ASP A 16 3.04 -24.57 -13.21
C ASP A 16 2.17 -25.80 -12.95
N LYS A 17 2.65 -26.74 -12.17
CA LYS A 17 1.96 -27.97 -11.76
C LYS A 17 1.61 -28.01 -10.29
N SER A 18 1.64 -26.85 -9.65
CA SER A 18 1.40 -26.70 -8.22
C SER A 18 2.44 -27.43 -7.35
N GLU A 19 3.71 -27.40 -7.76
CA GLU A 19 4.81 -28.09 -7.07
C GLU A 19 4.94 -27.65 -5.61
N ASN A 20 4.68 -26.36 -5.31
CA ASN A 20 4.67 -25.80 -3.96
C ASN A 20 3.24 -25.65 -3.38
N GLY A 21 2.26 -26.37 -3.94
CA GLY A 21 0.86 -26.25 -3.53
C GLY A 21 0.61 -26.61 -2.06
N GLU A 22 1.26 -27.67 -1.57
CA GLU A 22 1.15 -28.05 -0.15
C GLU A 22 1.81 -27.04 0.77
N LEU A 23 2.99 -26.53 0.40
CA LEU A 23 3.64 -25.43 1.13
C LEU A 23 2.71 -24.21 1.25
N TYR A 24 2.05 -23.83 0.15
CA TYR A 24 1.09 -22.72 0.15
C TYR A 24 -0.07 -22.95 1.12
N LYS A 25 -0.68 -24.15 1.09
CA LYS A 25 -1.79 -24.52 1.98
C LYS A 25 -1.38 -24.46 3.44
N ASP A 26 -0.25 -25.06 3.78
CA ASP A 26 0.25 -25.11 5.15
C ASP A 26 0.51 -23.70 5.70
N MET A 27 1.17 -22.86 4.91
CA MET A 27 1.43 -21.46 5.31
C MET A 27 0.14 -20.66 5.45
N LEU A 28 -0.82 -20.83 4.53
CA LEU A 28 -2.11 -20.14 4.60
C LEU A 28 -2.91 -20.55 5.82
N ILE A 29 -2.99 -21.85 6.10
CA ILE A 29 -3.69 -22.36 7.28
C ILE A 29 -3.06 -21.81 8.56
N ASN A 30 -1.74 -21.80 8.67
CA ASN A 30 -1.05 -21.24 9.83
C ASN A 30 -1.41 -19.76 10.05
N LEU A 31 -1.41 -18.92 9.00
CA LEU A 31 -1.78 -17.52 9.09
C LEU A 31 -3.24 -17.32 9.50
N VAL A 32 -4.14 -18.17 8.99
CA VAL A 32 -5.56 -18.15 9.38
C VAL A 32 -5.71 -18.52 10.85
N ASP A 33 -5.06 -19.58 11.29
CA ASP A 33 -5.14 -20.06 12.68
C ASP A 33 -4.57 -19.01 13.66
N GLU A 34 -3.47 -18.35 13.32
CA GLU A 34 -2.92 -17.24 14.10
C GLU A 34 -3.94 -16.12 14.27
N HIS A 35 -4.58 -15.70 13.18
CA HIS A 35 -5.59 -14.63 13.22
C HIS A 35 -6.83 -15.05 14.03
N LEU A 36 -7.32 -16.28 13.84
CA LEU A 36 -8.47 -16.79 14.59
C LEU A 36 -8.14 -16.90 16.08
N GLY A 37 -6.95 -17.38 16.43
CA GLY A 37 -6.45 -17.41 17.81
C GLY A 37 -6.35 -16.01 18.42
N TRP A 38 -5.85 -15.04 17.67
CA TRP A 38 -5.81 -13.65 18.12
C TRP A 38 -7.22 -13.10 18.40
N ARG A 39 -8.19 -13.32 17.52
CA ARG A 39 -9.57 -12.87 17.72
C ARG A 39 -10.22 -13.50 18.96
N GLN A 40 -9.98 -14.78 19.22
CA GLN A 40 -10.51 -15.47 20.38
C GLN A 40 -9.97 -14.91 21.69
N ASN A 41 -8.72 -14.45 21.69
CA ASN A 41 -8.02 -13.98 22.87
C ASN A 41 -7.99 -12.47 23.05
N TYR A 42 -8.48 -11.70 22.08
CA TYR A 42 -8.42 -10.24 22.12
C TYR A 42 -9.26 -9.66 23.27
N MET A 43 -10.48 -10.15 23.44
CA MET A 43 -11.37 -9.83 24.59
C MET A 43 -11.96 -11.14 25.14
N PRO A 44 -11.20 -11.92 25.90
CA PRO A 44 -11.57 -13.29 26.25
C PRO A 44 -12.79 -13.39 27.18
N GLN A 45 -13.19 -12.28 27.81
CA GLN A 45 -14.37 -12.22 28.70
C GLN A 45 -15.67 -11.95 27.95
N ASP A 46 -15.59 -11.52 26.68
CA ASP A 46 -16.76 -11.21 25.88
C ASP A 46 -17.47 -12.48 25.45
N LYS A 47 -18.80 -12.42 25.45
CA LYS A 47 -19.61 -13.54 24.97
C LYS A 47 -19.56 -13.60 23.43
N PRO A 48 -19.58 -14.81 22.85
CA PRO A 48 -19.71 -14.97 21.41
C PRO A 48 -20.96 -14.25 20.87
N VAL A 49 -20.78 -13.46 19.82
CA VAL A 49 -21.90 -12.79 19.12
C VAL A 49 -22.79 -13.82 18.41
N ILE A 50 -22.16 -14.84 17.80
CA ILE A 50 -22.87 -15.91 17.10
C ILE A 50 -23.08 -17.08 18.05
N SER A 51 -24.32 -17.25 18.54
CA SER A 51 -24.66 -18.30 19.47
C SER A 51 -24.81 -19.67 18.81
N SER A 52 -24.73 -20.74 19.60
CA SER A 52 -25.02 -22.11 19.10
C SER A 52 -26.44 -22.26 18.61
N HIS A 53 -27.42 -21.57 19.25
CA HIS A 53 -28.81 -21.57 18.81
C HIS A 53 -28.96 -20.95 17.41
N GLU A 54 -28.29 -19.83 17.17
CA GLU A 54 -28.30 -19.14 15.87
C GLU A 54 -27.67 -20.01 14.77
N LYS A 55 -26.53 -20.64 15.05
CA LYS A 55 -25.86 -21.55 14.10
C LYS A 55 -26.71 -22.74 13.65
N ASN A 56 -27.70 -23.14 14.47
CA ASN A 56 -28.63 -24.23 14.16
C ASN A 56 -29.96 -23.74 13.58
N SER A 57 -30.15 -22.45 13.35
CA SER A 57 -31.37 -21.93 12.72
C SER A 57 -31.37 -22.21 11.21
N ASP A 58 -32.57 -22.45 10.67
CA ASP A 58 -32.76 -22.68 9.22
C ASP A 58 -32.21 -21.51 8.40
N SER A 59 -32.42 -20.29 8.87
CA SER A 59 -31.89 -19.07 8.20
C SER A 59 -30.38 -19.08 8.10
N TYR A 60 -29.69 -19.43 9.17
CA TYR A 60 -28.22 -19.53 9.18
C TYR A 60 -27.72 -20.63 8.22
N LEU A 61 -28.31 -21.83 8.33
CA LEU A 61 -27.94 -22.97 7.50
C LEU A 61 -28.18 -22.69 6.01
N ASN A 62 -29.33 -22.11 5.66
CA ASN A 62 -29.63 -21.71 4.28
C ASN A 62 -28.66 -20.66 3.74
N THR A 63 -28.24 -19.70 4.59
CA THR A 63 -27.26 -18.70 4.20
C THR A 63 -25.89 -19.34 3.92
N ILE A 64 -25.45 -20.27 4.75
CA ILE A 64 -24.19 -21.02 4.54
C ILE A 64 -24.26 -21.83 3.24
N GLU A 65 -25.37 -22.51 2.98
CA GLU A 65 -25.55 -23.30 1.75
C GLU A 65 -25.48 -22.40 0.50
N HIS A 66 -26.24 -21.30 0.51
CA HIS A 66 -26.20 -20.34 -0.59
C HIS A 66 -24.78 -19.75 -0.81
N MET A 67 -24.06 -19.42 0.27
CA MET A 67 -22.68 -18.97 0.16
C MET A 67 -21.78 -20.01 -0.53
N LYS A 68 -21.94 -21.29 -0.20
CA LYS A 68 -21.18 -22.38 -0.85
C LYS A 68 -21.52 -22.51 -2.33
N GLU A 69 -22.80 -22.41 -2.68
CA GLU A 69 -23.26 -22.44 -4.08
C GLU A 69 -22.61 -21.31 -4.90
N VAL A 70 -22.68 -20.07 -4.38
CA VAL A 70 -22.06 -18.91 -5.04
C VAL A 70 -20.56 -19.09 -5.19
N MET A 71 -19.85 -19.55 -4.16
CA MET A 71 -18.40 -19.78 -4.23
C MET A 71 -18.04 -20.86 -5.25
N ASN A 72 -18.84 -21.94 -5.34
CA ASN A 72 -18.66 -22.98 -6.33
C ASN A 72 -18.89 -22.46 -7.77
N GLU A 73 -19.90 -21.60 -7.97
CA GLU A 73 -20.14 -20.96 -9.26
C GLU A 73 -18.99 -20.07 -9.66
N VAL A 74 -18.52 -19.19 -8.76
CA VAL A 74 -17.36 -18.32 -9.00
C VAL A 74 -16.12 -19.15 -9.34
N SER A 75 -15.84 -20.19 -8.56
CA SER A 75 -14.71 -21.09 -8.81
C SER A 75 -14.81 -21.76 -10.21
N SER A 76 -15.98 -22.21 -10.59
CA SER A 76 -16.23 -22.80 -11.89
C SER A 76 -15.98 -21.82 -13.04
N ARG A 77 -16.51 -20.59 -12.91
CA ARG A 77 -16.31 -19.51 -13.89
C ARG A 77 -14.84 -19.15 -14.03
N MET A 78 -14.13 -18.97 -12.92
CA MET A 78 -12.69 -18.66 -12.92
C MET A 78 -11.90 -19.76 -13.61
N ARG A 79 -12.16 -21.02 -13.30
CA ARG A 79 -11.44 -22.16 -13.88
C ARG A 79 -11.67 -22.31 -15.39
N THR A 80 -12.86 -21.99 -15.88
CA THR A 80 -13.24 -22.19 -17.29
C THR A 80 -12.94 -20.99 -18.18
N HIS A 81 -12.84 -19.78 -17.63
CA HIS A 81 -12.72 -18.55 -18.41
C HIS A 81 -11.47 -17.71 -18.06
N SER A 82 -10.64 -18.15 -17.12
CA SER A 82 -9.40 -17.44 -16.81
C SER A 82 -8.26 -17.82 -17.75
N VAL A 83 -7.32 -16.89 -17.89
CA VAL A 83 -6.09 -17.07 -18.67
C VAL A 83 -5.00 -17.65 -17.79
N PRO A 84 -4.17 -18.58 -18.30
CA PRO A 84 -3.15 -19.26 -17.49
C PRO A 84 -1.88 -18.41 -17.31
N TRP A 85 -1.95 -17.31 -16.57
CA TRP A 85 -0.80 -16.43 -16.27
C TRP A 85 0.39 -17.14 -15.67
N HIS A 86 0.14 -18.23 -14.93
CA HIS A 86 1.14 -19.06 -14.28
C HIS A 86 1.97 -19.92 -15.25
N SER A 87 1.50 -20.09 -16.49
CA SER A 87 2.15 -20.97 -17.44
C SER A 87 3.21 -20.22 -18.24
N ALA A 88 4.40 -20.09 -17.67
CA ALA A 88 5.54 -19.50 -18.32
C ALA A 88 5.87 -20.22 -19.63
N GLY A 89 6.10 -19.47 -20.69
CA GLY A 89 6.41 -19.99 -22.03
C GLY A 89 5.21 -20.53 -22.82
N ARG A 90 3.99 -20.52 -22.27
CA ARG A 90 2.75 -20.90 -22.98
C ARG A 90 1.80 -19.74 -23.18
N TYR A 91 1.77 -18.79 -22.24
CA TYR A 91 0.97 -17.57 -22.35
C TYR A 91 1.85 -16.36 -22.65
N TRP A 92 1.58 -15.68 -23.77
CA TRP A 92 2.42 -14.57 -24.29
C TRP A 92 1.57 -13.31 -24.57
N GLY A 93 0.34 -13.28 -24.12
CA GLY A 93 -0.62 -12.25 -24.50
C GLY A 93 -0.39 -10.89 -23.84
N HIS A 94 0.09 -10.86 -22.60
CA HIS A 94 0.33 -9.64 -21.82
C HIS A 94 1.61 -9.79 -20.99
N MET A 95 2.11 -8.67 -20.45
CA MET A 95 3.27 -8.66 -19.53
C MET A 95 2.85 -9.06 -18.11
N ASN A 96 2.14 -10.19 -17.99
CA ASN A 96 1.75 -10.77 -16.72
C ASN A 96 2.51 -12.05 -16.47
N SER A 97 2.74 -12.36 -15.21
CA SER A 97 3.43 -13.56 -14.76
C SER A 97 2.71 -14.18 -13.57
N GLU A 98 3.16 -15.33 -13.13
CA GLU A 98 2.72 -15.92 -11.88
C GLU A 98 3.00 -14.95 -10.72
N THR A 99 2.03 -14.80 -9.82
CA THR A 99 2.18 -13.97 -8.61
C THR A 99 3.08 -14.70 -7.61
N LEU A 100 3.98 -13.97 -6.97
CA LEU A 100 4.84 -14.52 -5.92
C LEU A 100 4.03 -15.12 -4.77
N LEU A 101 4.39 -16.31 -4.34
CA LEU A 101 3.76 -17.02 -3.22
C LEU A 101 3.66 -16.15 -1.94
N PRO A 102 4.71 -15.43 -1.50
CA PRO A 102 4.60 -14.53 -0.36
C PRO A 102 3.57 -13.41 -0.56
N SER A 103 3.42 -12.89 -1.80
CA SER A 103 2.45 -11.84 -2.10
C SER A 103 1.01 -12.36 -2.02
N ILE A 104 0.75 -13.58 -2.51
CA ILE A 104 -0.57 -14.21 -2.40
C ILE A 104 -0.92 -14.44 -0.92
N LEU A 105 0.01 -14.96 -0.13
CA LEU A 105 -0.18 -15.19 1.30
C LEU A 105 -0.43 -13.88 2.06
N ALA A 106 0.38 -12.86 1.80
CA ALA A 106 0.23 -11.56 2.44
C ALA A 106 -1.11 -10.91 2.09
N TYR A 107 -1.56 -11.01 0.83
CA TYR A 107 -2.86 -10.47 0.41
C TYR A 107 -4.03 -11.18 1.10
N ASN A 108 -4.03 -12.52 1.15
CA ASN A 108 -5.05 -13.28 1.87
C ASN A 108 -5.06 -12.94 3.37
N PHE A 109 -3.89 -12.81 3.98
CA PHE A 109 -3.77 -12.47 5.39
C PHE A 109 -4.22 -11.03 5.70
N ALA A 110 -3.85 -10.08 4.84
CA ALA A 110 -4.27 -8.68 4.97
C ALA A 110 -5.79 -8.51 4.94
N MET A 111 -6.51 -9.33 4.17
CA MET A 111 -7.97 -9.31 4.13
C MET A 111 -8.63 -9.68 5.47
N LEU A 112 -7.98 -10.51 6.28
CA LEU A 112 -8.47 -10.86 7.62
C LEU A 112 -8.36 -9.68 8.59
N TRP A 113 -7.33 -8.85 8.46
CA TRP A 113 -7.10 -7.68 9.30
C TRP A 113 -7.86 -6.45 8.82
N ASN A 114 -8.05 -6.32 7.51
CA ASN A 114 -8.76 -5.21 6.86
C ASN A 114 -8.28 -3.82 7.35
N GLY A 115 -6.96 -3.66 7.50
CA GLY A 115 -6.33 -2.42 7.94
C GLY A 115 -6.46 -1.30 6.90
N ASN A 116 -6.44 -0.05 7.34
CA ASN A 116 -6.52 1.13 6.47
C ASN A 116 -5.41 2.12 6.82
N ASN A 117 -4.49 2.36 5.88
CA ASN A 117 -3.35 3.26 6.05
C ASN A 117 -3.70 4.76 5.89
N VAL A 118 -4.98 5.14 5.83
CA VAL A 118 -5.39 6.55 5.75
C VAL A 118 -4.91 7.38 6.94
N ALA A 119 -4.75 6.73 8.10
CA ALA A 119 -4.16 7.30 9.29
C ALA A 119 -3.42 6.20 10.05
N TYR A 120 -2.32 6.58 10.71
CA TYR A 120 -1.49 5.64 11.48
C TYR A 120 -2.30 4.86 12.53
N GLU A 121 -3.24 5.53 13.21
CA GLU A 121 -4.08 4.93 14.24
C GLU A 121 -5.03 3.86 13.70
N SER A 122 -5.36 3.92 12.41
CA SER A 122 -6.26 2.96 11.75
C SER A 122 -5.58 1.63 11.44
N SER A 123 -4.27 1.63 11.24
CA SER A 123 -3.47 0.43 11.00
C SER A 123 -1.98 0.68 11.26
N PRO A 124 -1.54 0.73 12.53
CA PRO A 124 -0.16 1.05 12.85
C PRO A 124 0.86 0.10 12.20
N ALA A 125 0.56 -1.20 12.18
CA ALA A 125 1.46 -2.21 11.63
C ALA A 125 1.66 -2.05 10.12
N THR A 126 0.58 -1.89 9.34
CA THR A 126 0.69 -1.78 7.88
C THR A 126 1.20 -0.40 7.44
N SER A 127 0.94 0.66 8.21
CA SER A 127 1.53 1.99 7.98
C SER A 127 3.04 1.96 8.15
N GLN A 128 3.55 1.28 9.16
CA GLN A 128 4.99 1.09 9.35
C GLN A 128 5.60 0.24 8.22
N MET A 129 4.95 -0.85 7.82
CA MET A 129 5.40 -1.68 6.70
C MET A 129 5.45 -0.89 5.39
N GLU A 130 4.49 -0.01 5.14
CA GLU A 130 4.47 0.85 3.95
C GLU A 130 5.66 1.82 3.95
N GLU A 131 5.98 2.41 5.09
CA GLU A 131 7.15 3.27 5.25
C GLU A 131 8.46 2.52 4.98
N GLU A 132 8.61 1.30 5.53
CA GLU A 132 9.77 0.43 5.30
C GLU A 132 9.93 0.11 3.80
N VAL A 133 8.84 -0.22 3.10
CA VAL A 133 8.84 -0.46 1.65
C VAL A 133 9.21 0.81 0.88
N GLY A 134 8.74 1.98 1.31
CA GLY A 134 9.10 3.27 0.72
C GLY A 134 10.61 3.52 0.76
N TYR A 135 11.25 3.26 1.90
CA TYR A 135 12.72 3.36 2.04
C TYR A 135 13.46 2.31 1.20
N ASP A 136 12.99 1.08 1.15
CA ASP A 136 13.62 0.02 0.36
C ASP A 136 13.55 0.32 -1.14
N LEU A 137 12.42 0.83 -1.64
CA LEU A 137 12.27 1.26 -3.02
C LEU A 137 13.16 2.47 -3.34
N ALA A 138 13.23 3.46 -2.46
CA ALA A 138 14.11 4.60 -2.63
C ALA A 138 15.58 4.16 -2.73
N LYS A 139 16.01 3.23 -1.88
CA LYS A 139 17.34 2.63 -1.91
C LYS A 139 17.59 1.85 -3.20
N LEU A 140 16.61 1.08 -3.67
CA LEU A 140 16.70 0.35 -4.93
C LEU A 140 16.93 1.30 -6.12
N MET A 141 16.30 2.47 -6.09
CA MET A 141 16.45 3.53 -7.10
C MET A 141 17.66 4.43 -6.88
N SER A 142 18.55 4.08 -5.92
CA SER A 142 19.76 4.83 -5.57
C SER A 142 19.51 6.24 -5.01
N TYR A 143 18.36 6.47 -4.41
CA TYR A 143 18.10 7.69 -3.65
C TYR A 143 18.66 7.56 -2.23
N ASN A 144 19.59 8.45 -1.86
CA ASN A 144 20.05 8.59 -0.49
C ASN A 144 19.01 9.40 0.29
N ASN A 145 18.52 8.86 1.40
CA ASN A 145 17.47 9.49 2.23
C ASN A 145 16.15 9.75 1.48
N GLY A 146 15.86 8.96 0.44
CA GLY A 146 14.58 9.01 -0.25
C GLY A 146 13.47 8.37 0.58
N TRP A 147 12.26 8.86 0.42
CA TRP A 147 11.05 8.30 0.99
C TRP A 147 9.95 8.22 -0.08
N GLY A 148 8.97 7.37 0.13
CA GLY A 148 7.83 7.21 -0.76
C GLY A 148 6.69 6.47 -0.06
N HIS A 149 5.53 6.43 -0.71
CA HIS A 149 4.39 5.64 -0.26
C HIS A 149 3.73 4.92 -1.43
N ILE A 150 2.83 4.00 -1.12
CA ILE A 150 2.16 3.17 -2.11
C ILE A 150 0.82 3.81 -2.49
N VAL A 151 0.56 3.90 -3.78
CA VAL A 151 -0.71 4.36 -4.36
C VAL A 151 -1.33 3.27 -5.23
N ALA A 152 -2.61 3.44 -5.58
CA ALA A 152 -3.40 2.40 -6.23
C ALA A 152 -2.86 1.97 -7.61
N ASP A 153 -2.29 2.91 -8.38
CA ASP A 153 -1.76 2.63 -9.72
C ASP A 153 -0.78 3.70 -10.20
N GLY A 154 -0.17 3.46 -11.38
CA GLY A 154 0.79 4.36 -12.01
C GLY A 154 0.19 5.72 -12.43
N SER A 155 -1.07 5.77 -12.81
CA SER A 155 -1.74 7.04 -13.17
C SER A 155 -1.88 7.94 -11.95
N LEU A 156 -2.27 7.36 -10.81
CA LEU A 156 -2.37 8.07 -9.55
C LEU A 156 -0.99 8.50 -9.04
N ALA A 157 0.02 7.64 -9.15
CA ALA A 157 1.41 7.98 -8.82
C ALA A 157 1.93 9.18 -9.64
N ASN A 158 1.64 9.21 -10.94
CA ASN A 158 1.99 10.34 -11.80
C ASN A 158 1.25 11.63 -11.40
N LEU A 159 -0.05 11.52 -11.09
CA LEU A 159 -0.85 12.66 -10.63
C LEU A 159 -0.29 13.25 -9.33
N GLU A 160 0.03 12.40 -8.36
CA GLU A 160 0.62 12.82 -7.10
C GLU A 160 2.02 13.40 -7.28
N GLY A 161 2.85 12.79 -8.11
CA GLY A 161 4.18 13.33 -8.43
C GLY A 161 4.11 14.76 -8.99
N LEU A 162 3.19 15.01 -9.92
CA LEU A 162 2.95 16.34 -10.45
C LEU A 162 2.37 17.30 -9.40
N TRP A 163 1.48 16.81 -8.55
CA TRP A 163 0.91 17.59 -7.46
C TRP A 163 1.97 18.02 -6.45
N TYR A 164 2.84 17.10 -6.02
CA TYR A 164 3.97 17.41 -5.13
C TYR A 164 4.93 18.39 -5.79
N ALA A 165 5.32 18.16 -7.04
CA ALA A 165 6.21 19.05 -7.76
C ALA A 165 5.64 20.48 -7.85
N ARG A 166 4.36 20.62 -8.20
CA ARG A 166 3.66 21.91 -8.24
C ARG A 166 3.68 22.60 -6.87
N ASN A 167 3.32 21.88 -5.82
CA ASN A 167 3.21 22.44 -4.47
C ASN A 167 4.59 22.87 -3.95
N ILE A 168 5.58 22.00 -4.04
CA ILE A 168 6.94 22.27 -3.55
C ILE A 168 7.57 23.41 -4.33
N LYS A 169 7.51 23.37 -5.66
CA LYS A 169 8.15 24.40 -6.52
C LYS A 169 7.50 25.79 -6.39
N SER A 170 6.24 25.86 -6.01
CA SER A 170 5.56 27.15 -5.79
C SER A 170 5.81 27.75 -4.40
N LEU A 171 6.25 26.97 -3.42
CA LEU A 171 6.42 27.45 -2.05
C LEU A 171 7.44 28.60 -1.90
N PRO A 172 8.63 28.58 -2.54
CA PRO A 172 9.58 29.69 -2.41
C PRO A 172 9.02 31.03 -2.91
N LEU A 173 8.19 31.01 -3.96
CA LEU A 173 7.51 32.21 -4.44
C LEU A 173 6.44 32.70 -3.43
N ALA A 174 5.67 31.76 -2.84
CA ALA A 174 4.69 32.11 -1.82
C ALA A 174 5.35 32.75 -0.58
N MET A 175 6.59 32.38 -0.28
CA MET A 175 7.35 32.96 0.83
C MET A 175 7.64 34.45 0.65
N LYS A 176 7.66 34.96 -0.57
CA LYS A 176 7.80 36.42 -0.79
C LYS A 176 6.68 37.21 -0.12
N GLU A 177 5.48 36.64 -0.05
CA GLU A 177 4.31 37.29 0.54
C GLU A 177 4.25 37.14 2.07
N CYS A 178 4.66 35.96 2.59
CA CYS A 178 4.50 35.61 4.00
C CYS A 178 5.76 35.79 4.84
N THR A 179 6.92 35.49 4.24
CA THR A 179 8.22 35.50 4.92
C THR A 179 9.31 36.05 4.02
N PRO A 180 9.16 37.33 3.51
CA PRO A 180 10.06 37.90 2.52
C PRO A 180 11.53 37.87 2.97
N SER A 181 11.81 38.05 4.26
CA SER A 181 13.16 38.06 4.79
C SER A 181 13.96 36.76 4.57
N LEU A 182 13.28 35.63 4.33
CA LEU A 182 13.93 34.35 4.05
C LEU A 182 14.35 34.22 2.58
N VAL A 183 13.80 35.04 1.68
CA VAL A 183 13.94 34.88 0.23
C VAL A 183 14.29 36.19 -0.50
N GLU A 184 14.40 37.32 0.19
CA GLU A 184 14.61 38.67 -0.39
C GLU A 184 15.88 38.80 -1.25
N THR A 185 16.88 37.97 -1.00
CA THR A 185 18.14 37.99 -1.77
C THR A 185 18.08 37.21 -3.08
N LYS A 186 16.96 36.52 -3.34
CA LYS A 186 16.80 35.61 -4.50
C LYS A 186 15.82 36.21 -5.53
N THR A 187 16.18 36.03 -6.79
CA THR A 187 15.28 36.31 -7.93
C THR A 187 14.20 35.23 -8.05
N ASP A 188 13.13 35.51 -8.76
CA ASP A 188 12.05 34.53 -9.02
C ASP A 188 12.56 33.30 -9.74
N TRP A 189 13.51 33.48 -10.66
CA TRP A 189 14.16 32.37 -11.37
C TRP A 189 14.94 31.46 -10.41
N GLU A 190 15.71 32.03 -9.50
CA GLU A 190 16.43 31.25 -8.49
C GLU A 190 15.48 30.53 -7.56
N LEU A 191 14.38 31.14 -7.13
CA LEU A 191 13.37 30.53 -6.28
C LEU A 191 12.68 29.34 -6.99
N LEU A 192 12.31 29.49 -8.25
CA LEU A 192 11.70 28.40 -9.03
C LEU A 192 12.65 27.24 -9.33
N ASN A 193 13.95 27.52 -9.35
CA ASN A 193 14.98 26.52 -9.66
C ASN A 193 15.68 25.96 -8.42
N MET A 194 15.21 26.27 -7.22
CA MET A 194 15.73 25.66 -5.99
C MET A 194 15.56 24.14 -6.01
N SER A 195 16.53 23.44 -5.46
CA SER A 195 16.41 22.02 -5.21
C SER A 195 15.35 21.72 -4.16
N THR A 196 14.79 20.52 -4.18
CA THR A 196 13.80 20.08 -3.18
C THR A 196 14.34 20.20 -1.76
N GLN A 197 15.61 19.86 -1.54
CA GLN A 197 16.25 19.96 -0.22
C GLN A 197 16.36 21.41 0.28
N GLU A 198 16.72 22.35 -0.60
CA GLU A 198 16.75 23.77 -0.24
C GLU A 198 15.36 24.30 0.13
N ILE A 199 14.31 23.84 -0.59
CA ILE A 199 12.93 24.22 -0.29
C ILE A 199 12.50 23.64 1.07
N ILE A 200 12.81 22.39 1.36
CA ILE A 200 12.52 21.77 2.67
C ILE A 200 13.20 22.55 3.79
N ASN A 201 14.49 22.87 3.64
CA ASN A 201 15.23 23.64 4.63
C ASN A 201 14.67 25.07 4.83
N LEU A 202 14.08 25.66 3.77
CA LEU A 202 13.37 26.93 3.89
C LEU A 202 12.03 26.76 4.64
N MET A 203 11.31 25.68 4.38
CA MET A 203 10.05 25.39 5.08
C MET A 203 10.27 25.21 6.58
N GLU A 204 11.31 24.49 6.98
CA GLU A 204 11.69 24.35 8.39
C GLU A 204 11.92 25.70 9.07
N LYS A 205 12.53 26.66 8.37
CA LYS A 205 12.76 28.03 8.87
C LYS A 205 11.48 28.86 8.92
N ALA A 206 10.45 28.48 8.17
CA ALA A 206 9.17 29.17 8.07
C ALA A 206 8.06 28.47 8.86
N GLU A 207 8.39 27.54 9.77
CA GLU A 207 7.45 26.67 10.48
C GLU A 207 6.28 27.42 11.13
N ASP A 208 6.53 28.56 11.75
CA ASP A 208 5.50 29.43 12.37
C ASP A 208 4.54 30.06 11.34
N LYS A 209 4.85 30.00 10.05
CA LYS A 209 4.11 30.66 8.95
C LYS A 209 3.52 29.68 7.93
N ILE A 210 3.53 28.38 8.21
CA ILE A 210 3.09 27.34 7.26
C ILE A 210 1.62 27.57 6.85
N ASP A 211 0.75 27.97 7.76
CA ASP A 211 -0.66 28.20 7.45
C ASP A 211 -0.88 29.44 6.57
N ASP A 212 -0.09 30.47 6.78
CA ASP A 212 -0.08 31.65 5.89
C ASP A 212 0.44 31.28 4.49
N LEU A 213 1.52 30.49 4.41
CA LEU A 213 2.06 29.98 3.15
C LEU A 213 1.04 29.20 2.32
N LYS A 214 0.18 28.40 2.95
CA LYS A 214 -0.90 27.67 2.28
C LYS A 214 -1.85 28.59 1.50
N GLN A 215 -2.09 29.79 1.98
CA GLN A 215 -3.00 30.77 1.35
C GLN A 215 -2.41 31.35 0.04
N TYR A 216 -1.10 31.48 -0.05
CA TYR A 216 -0.38 32.06 -1.20
C TYR A 216 0.22 31.02 -2.11
N SER A 217 0.23 29.75 -1.73
CA SER A 217 0.75 28.66 -2.56
C SER A 217 -0.22 28.28 -3.69
N ALA A 218 0.28 27.56 -4.68
CA ALA A 218 -0.53 27.01 -5.77
C ALA A 218 -1.68 26.09 -5.28
N ARG A 219 -1.58 25.58 -4.04
CA ARG A 219 -2.63 24.78 -3.39
C ARG A 219 -3.91 25.58 -3.14
N SER A 220 -3.82 26.88 -2.91
CA SER A 220 -5.00 27.73 -2.65
C SER A 220 -5.83 28.02 -3.91
N GLY A 221 -5.39 27.60 -5.09
CA GLY A 221 -5.99 27.94 -6.38
C GLY A 221 -5.74 29.39 -6.81
N LYS A 222 -4.95 30.16 -6.08
CA LYS A 222 -4.49 31.48 -6.52
C LYS A 222 -3.42 31.30 -7.58
N ASN A 223 -3.55 32.00 -8.69
CA ASN A 223 -2.53 32.01 -9.72
C ASN A 223 -1.30 32.74 -9.17
N LEU A 224 -0.15 32.09 -9.26
CA LEU A 224 1.14 32.75 -9.14
C LEU A 224 1.38 33.47 -10.48
N GLN A 225 0.92 34.69 -10.61
CA GLN A 225 1.21 35.56 -11.77
C GLN A 225 2.52 36.28 -11.55
#